data_78abb00347cc8ae12f51be01ba5ec44f
#
_entry.id   78abb00347cc8ae12f51be01ba5ec44f
#
_cell.length_a   1.000
_cell.length_b   1.000
_cell.length_c   1.000
_cell.angle_alpha   90.00
_cell.angle_beta   90.00
_cell.angle_gamma   90.00
#
_symmetry.space_group_name_H-M   'P 1'
#
loop_
_entity.id
_entity.type
_entity.pdbx_description
1 polymer ?
#
loop_
_entity_poly.entity_id
_entity_poly.type
_entity_poly.pdbx_seq_one_letter_code
_entity_poly.pdbx_strand_id
1 'polypeptide(L)'
;MGLTFTDLHVHSEYSLQDGMIRIADKKDMKHVKADIILNAERRGTGAVAITDHGNMYGQAVAAQVCNIFGMKHIPGCEFYMATDSRFDKSYAKRGDAYCHINAWCKNSEGYANMCRLQKASYVDGFYYVPRIDKELVEKYHEGIMWSDACIGGTICTHIMAGNIDKAYEEFMWYLNLIGDDFYIEWHNHNIPAEDECNRIKKEWADKHGVPIIACTDAHFANREDAESHKVLLCMQYGNWYDNPAFGGFPGDGYWLMSEEELLERYPVEYLNNTQLIVDKCEGNIIKFGDTIPPRFNVPQWFIDEVNSTRTDVQGRIEPPKGFGVNDEKLPDYDINQWRNPDGTYKEDQ
;
A
#
# COMPACT_ATOMS: atom_id res chain seq x y z
N MET A 1 22.51 -17.88 -15.62
CA MET A 1 21.81 -16.57 -15.54
C MET A 1 21.98 -16.12 -14.10
N GLY A 2 22.30 -14.84 -13.85
CA GLY A 2 22.38 -14.30 -12.50
C GLY A 2 21.00 -14.28 -11.85
N LEU A 3 20.95 -14.13 -10.53
CA LEU A 3 19.71 -13.95 -9.79
C LEU A 3 19.05 -12.64 -10.21
N THR A 4 17.73 -12.70 -10.51
CA THR A 4 16.90 -11.53 -10.75
C THR A 4 15.79 -11.56 -9.69
N PHE A 5 15.88 -10.69 -8.70
CA PHE A 5 14.93 -10.66 -7.59
C PHE A 5 14.59 -9.23 -7.18
N THR A 6 13.31 -8.91 -7.13
CA THR A 6 12.79 -7.67 -6.56
C THR A 6 11.96 -8.02 -5.34
N ASP A 7 12.26 -7.39 -4.20
CA ASP A 7 11.40 -7.51 -3.03
C ASP A 7 10.04 -6.89 -3.34
N LEU A 8 8.99 -7.72 -3.40
CA LEU A 8 7.63 -7.31 -3.77
C LEU A 8 6.69 -7.17 -2.58
N HIS A 9 7.03 -7.78 -1.43
CA HIS A 9 6.28 -7.68 -0.18
C HIS A 9 7.17 -6.98 0.86
N VAL A 10 6.98 -5.66 1.00
CA VAL A 10 7.87 -4.79 1.77
C VAL A 10 7.07 -3.77 2.56
N HIS A 11 7.36 -3.67 3.85
CA HIS A 11 6.74 -2.73 4.79
C HIS A 11 7.67 -1.59 5.14
N SER A 12 7.29 -0.40 4.69
CA SER A 12 8.06 0.80 4.93
C SER A 12 7.71 1.47 6.27
N GLU A 13 8.37 2.59 6.57
CA GLU A 13 8.03 3.46 7.71
C GLU A 13 6.57 3.99 7.68
N TYR A 14 5.82 3.73 6.59
CA TYR A 14 4.40 4.04 6.46
C TYR A 14 3.47 2.86 6.77
N SER A 15 4.01 1.64 6.97
CA SER A 15 3.33 0.58 7.72
C SER A 15 3.39 0.94 9.20
N LEU A 16 2.50 1.86 9.60
CA LEU A 16 2.53 2.46 10.92
C LEU A 16 2.45 1.36 11.98
N GLN A 17 3.40 1.38 12.92
CA GLN A 17 3.51 0.49 14.07
C GLN A 17 4.30 -0.81 13.86
N ASP A 18 4.67 -1.22 12.63
CA ASP A 18 5.46 -2.43 12.39
C ASP A 18 6.51 -2.29 11.27
N GLY A 19 6.35 -1.40 10.29
CA GLY A 19 7.33 -1.18 9.25
C GLY A 19 8.45 -0.21 9.67
N MET A 20 9.71 -0.52 9.34
CA MET A 20 10.88 0.31 9.65
C MET A 20 11.75 0.64 8.44
N ILE A 21 11.46 0.07 7.25
CA ILE A 21 12.25 0.31 6.04
C ILE A 21 12.02 1.74 5.57
N ARG A 22 13.10 2.51 5.46
CA ARG A 22 13.02 3.91 5.03
C ARG A 22 12.89 4.01 3.52
N ILE A 23 11.96 4.87 3.08
CA ILE A 23 11.74 5.17 1.65
C ILE A 23 12.66 6.31 1.22
N ALA A 24 12.83 7.32 2.07
CA ALA A 24 13.58 8.53 1.77
C ALA A 24 14.27 9.10 3.00
N ASP A 25 15.39 9.79 2.81
CA ASP A 25 15.88 10.71 3.82
C ASP A 25 15.10 12.03 3.70
N LYS A 26 14.37 12.38 4.76
CA LYS A 26 13.52 13.59 4.79
C LYS A 26 14.30 14.91 4.64
N LYS A 27 15.62 14.90 4.92
CA LYS A 27 16.48 16.09 4.83
C LYS A 27 17.16 16.19 3.47
N ASP A 28 17.49 15.06 2.86
CA ASP A 28 18.23 15.05 1.60
C ASP A 28 17.83 13.86 0.70
N MET A 29 16.63 13.95 0.14
CA MET A 29 16.11 12.93 -0.78
C MET A 29 16.93 12.76 -2.08
N LYS A 30 17.78 13.74 -2.42
CA LYS A 30 18.52 13.75 -3.69
C LYS A 30 19.88 13.08 -3.60
N HIS A 31 20.50 13.13 -2.44
CA HIS A 31 21.90 12.71 -2.27
C HIS A 31 22.02 11.52 -1.29
N VAL A 32 21.06 11.34 -0.37
CA VAL A 32 21.07 10.24 0.58
C VAL A 32 20.10 9.14 0.10
N LYS A 33 20.65 7.97 -0.18
CA LYS A 33 19.89 6.79 -0.56
C LYS A 33 19.33 6.12 0.70
N ALA A 34 18.01 6.01 0.76
CA ALA A 34 17.34 5.28 1.82
C ALA A 34 17.38 3.76 1.60
N ASP A 35 16.94 2.99 2.58
CA ASP A 35 17.08 1.54 2.63
C ASP A 35 16.55 0.84 1.38
N ILE A 36 15.37 1.25 0.91
CA ILE A 36 14.72 0.67 -0.27
C ILE A 36 15.53 0.87 -1.56
N ILE A 37 16.18 2.02 -1.71
CA ILE A 37 17.02 2.34 -2.88
C ILE A 37 18.33 1.56 -2.82
N LEU A 38 18.96 1.52 -1.64
CA LEU A 38 20.19 0.73 -1.43
C LEU A 38 19.96 -0.76 -1.70
N ASN A 39 18.78 -1.27 -1.30
CA ASN A 39 18.41 -2.65 -1.57
C ASN A 39 18.24 -2.90 -3.08
N ALA A 40 17.48 -2.07 -3.78
CA ALA A 40 17.26 -2.21 -5.22
C ALA A 40 18.57 -2.12 -6.03
N GLU A 41 19.49 -1.23 -5.65
CA GLU A 41 20.83 -1.16 -6.25
C GLU A 41 21.65 -2.42 -6.01
N ARG A 42 21.62 -2.95 -4.78
CA ARG A 42 22.29 -4.21 -4.42
C ARG A 42 21.77 -5.37 -5.26
N ARG A 43 20.45 -5.40 -5.55
CA ARG A 43 19.82 -6.40 -6.42
C ARG A 43 20.11 -6.20 -7.90
N GLY A 44 20.41 -4.98 -8.33
CA GLY A 44 20.61 -4.66 -9.75
C GLY A 44 19.33 -4.76 -10.58
N THR A 45 18.15 -4.87 -9.97
CA THR A 45 16.87 -5.03 -10.69
C THR A 45 16.30 -3.73 -11.22
N GLY A 46 16.75 -2.59 -10.69
CA GLY A 46 16.24 -1.28 -11.07
C GLY A 46 14.76 -1.03 -10.73
N ALA A 47 14.17 -1.84 -9.85
CA ALA A 47 12.77 -1.76 -9.45
C ALA A 47 12.61 -1.77 -7.92
N VAL A 48 11.58 -1.07 -7.45
CA VAL A 48 11.21 -0.93 -6.04
C VAL A 48 9.71 -1.10 -5.89
N ALA A 49 9.28 -2.01 -5.01
CA ALA A 49 7.89 -2.16 -4.59
C ALA A 49 7.75 -1.83 -3.11
N ILE A 50 6.57 -1.33 -2.73
CA ILE A 50 6.17 -1.08 -1.35
C ILE A 50 4.73 -1.53 -1.20
N THR A 51 4.44 -2.30 -0.15
CA THR A 51 3.14 -2.91 0.11
C THR A 51 2.72 -2.70 1.56
N ASP A 52 2.70 -1.45 2.01
CA ASP A 52 2.33 -1.09 3.38
C ASP A 52 0.94 -1.59 3.78
N HIS A 53 0.77 -1.94 5.04
CA HIS A 53 -0.49 -2.44 5.60
C HIS A 53 -1.65 -1.45 5.45
N GLY A 54 -2.65 -1.82 4.66
CA GLY A 54 -3.92 -1.13 4.50
C GLY A 54 -3.82 0.33 4.10
N ASN A 55 -2.69 0.77 3.53
CA ASN A 55 -2.53 2.16 3.12
C ASN A 55 -1.56 2.34 1.94
N MET A 56 -1.62 3.51 1.32
CA MET A 56 -0.77 3.93 0.21
C MET A 56 -0.04 5.25 0.53
N TYR A 57 0.21 5.55 1.80
CA TYR A 57 0.76 6.85 2.22
C TYR A 57 2.17 7.09 1.70
N GLY A 58 3.00 6.05 1.62
CA GLY A 58 4.37 6.10 1.14
C GLY A 58 4.52 6.20 -0.37
N GLN A 59 3.49 5.90 -1.16
CA GLN A 59 3.62 5.68 -2.60
C GLN A 59 4.09 6.91 -3.38
N ALA A 60 3.60 8.10 -3.03
CA ALA A 60 4.04 9.34 -3.69
C ALA A 60 5.53 9.64 -3.41
N VAL A 61 5.97 9.45 -2.17
CA VAL A 61 7.38 9.64 -1.79
C VAL A 61 8.26 8.61 -2.48
N ALA A 62 7.85 7.34 -2.50
CA ALA A 62 8.57 6.27 -3.19
C ALA A 62 8.73 6.56 -4.69
N ALA A 63 7.66 7.01 -5.36
CA ALA A 63 7.71 7.37 -6.77
C ALA A 63 8.68 8.54 -7.03
N GLN A 64 8.71 9.57 -6.16
CA GLN A 64 9.67 10.67 -6.28
C GLN A 64 11.11 10.19 -6.14
N VAL A 65 11.38 9.36 -5.13
CA VAL A 65 12.72 8.85 -4.86
C VAL A 65 13.18 7.91 -5.99
N CYS A 66 12.31 7.01 -6.46
CA CYS A 66 12.61 6.16 -7.61
C CYS A 66 12.93 6.97 -8.87
N ASN A 67 12.18 8.05 -9.15
CA ASN A 67 12.47 8.95 -10.26
C ASN A 67 13.83 9.64 -10.12
N ILE A 68 14.23 10.05 -8.92
CA ILE A 68 15.54 10.67 -8.66
C ILE A 68 16.69 9.70 -8.96
N PHE A 69 16.53 8.43 -8.57
CA PHE A 69 17.57 7.40 -8.74
C PHE A 69 17.40 6.54 -10.00
N GLY A 70 16.45 6.88 -10.89
CA GLY A 70 16.24 6.18 -12.16
C GLY A 70 15.70 4.75 -12.03
N MET A 71 14.96 4.47 -10.96
CA MET A 71 14.37 3.16 -10.69
C MET A 71 12.89 3.11 -11.06
N LYS A 72 12.41 1.93 -11.43
CA LYS A 72 10.99 1.68 -11.63
C LYS A 72 10.29 1.56 -10.28
N HIS A 73 9.28 2.39 -10.03
CA HIS A 73 8.41 2.25 -8.87
C HIS A 73 7.22 1.35 -9.20
N ILE A 74 6.95 0.37 -8.34
CA ILE A 74 5.79 -0.54 -8.41
C ILE A 74 4.90 -0.19 -7.20
N PRO A 75 3.85 0.62 -7.40
CA PRO A 75 2.94 0.97 -6.31
C PRO A 75 2.17 -0.26 -5.86
N GLY A 76 2.14 -0.51 -4.55
CA GLY A 76 1.45 -1.65 -3.97
C GLY A 76 0.78 -1.34 -2.63
N CYS A 77 0.06 -2.31 -2.12
CA CYS A 77 -0.56 -2.27 -0.79
C CYS A 77 -0.89 -3.69 -0.33
N GLU A 78 -0.56 -4.03 0.89
CA GLU A 78 -1.11 -5.21 1.53
C GLU A 78 -2.45 -4.81 2.17
N PHE A 79 -3.55 -5.17 1.51
CA PHE A 79 -4.89 -4.86 1.99
C PHE A 79 -5.33 -5.82 3.10
N TYR A 80 -6.18 -5.33 3.98
CA TYR A 80 -6.95 -6.16 4.89
C TYR A 80 -8.25 -6.61 4.20
N MET A 81 -8.37 -7.90 3.92
CA MET A 81 -9.56 -8.54 3.36
C MET A 81 -10.51 -8.90 4.50
N ALA A 82 -11.72 -8.36 4.53
CA ALA A 82 -12.74 -8.73 5.50
C ALA A 82 -13.07 -10.23 5.38
N THR A 83 -13.21 -10.90 6.51
CA THR A 83 -13.53 -12.34 6.55
C THR A 83 -14.85 -12.67 5.84
N ASP A 84 -15.85 -11.80 6.02
CA ASP A 84 -17.14 -11.90 5.32
C ASP A 84 -17.40 -10.61 4.52
N SER A 85 -17.97 -9.60 5.13
CA SER A 85 -18.27 -8.30 4.52
C SER A 85 -17.56 -7.17 5.25
N ARG A 86 -17.11 -6.17 4.50
CA ARG A 86 -16.53 -4.95 5.07
C ARG A 86 -17.50 -4.21 6.01
N PHE A 87 -18.80 -4.47 5.87
CA PHE A 87 -19.84 -3.87 6.72
C PHE A 87 -20.06 -4.63 8.02
N ASP A 88 -19.60 -5.89 8.12
CA ASP A 88 -19.70 -6.66 9.37
C ASP A 88 -18.70 -6.14 10.41
N LYS A 89 -19.23 -5.63 11.53
CA LYS A 89 -18.49 -5.08 12.65
C LYS A 89 -18.78 -5.83 13.96
N SER A 90 -19.18 -7.11 13.86
CA SER A 90 -19.61 -7.93 14.98
C SER A 90 -18.50 -8.78 15.61
N TYR A 91 -17.32 -8.85 15.01
CA TYR A 91 -16.21 -9.69 15.48
C TYR A 91 -15.69 -9.25 16.85
N ALA A 92 -15.60 -10.19 17.79
CA ALA A 92 -15.13 -9.95 19.14
C ALA A 92 -13.62 -9.74 19.24
N LYS A 93 -12.85 -10.28 18.27
CA LYS A 93 -11.40 -10.17 18.22
C LYS A 93 -10.95 -9.57 16.89
N ARG A 94 -9.94 -8.73 16.97
CA ARG A 94 -9.33 -8.09 15.79
C ARG A 94 -8.91 -9.12 14.72
N GLY A 95 -8.21 -10.19 15.12
CA GLY A 95 -7.67 -11.19 14.19
C GLY A 95 -8.74 -12.05 13.49
N ASP A 96 -9.98 -12.07 13.98
CA ASP A 96 -11.06 -12.82 13.35
C ASP A 96 -11.78 -11.99 12.25
N ALA A 97 -11.51 -10.68 12.20
CA ALA A 97 -12.24 -9.73 11.36
C ALA A 97 -11.66 -9.57 9.94
N TYR A 98 -10.45 -10.02 9.71
CA TYR A 98 -9.76 -9.86 8.41
C TYR A 98 -8.61 -10.86 8.21
N CYS A 99 -8.25 -11.04 6.96
CA CYS A 99 -7.02 -11.65 6.48
C CYS A 99 -6.24 -10.64 5.61
N HIS A 100 -5.07 -11.03 5.13
CA HIS A 100 -4.26 -10.19 4.24
C HIS A 100 -4.46 -10.58 2.76
N ILE A 101 -4.25 -9.61 1.86
CA ILE A 101 -4.13 -9.83 0.42
C ILE A 101 -3.20 -8.76 -0.14
N ASN A 102 -2.22 -9.18 -0.95
CA ASN A 102 -1.25 -8.26 -1.51
C ASN A 102 -1.63 -7.84 -2.94
N ALA A 103 -1.31 -6.60 -3.30
CA ALA A 103 -1.70 -6.02 -4.57
C ALA A 103 -0.64 -5.05 -5.11
N TRP A 104 -0.43 -5.05 -6.44
CA TRP A 104 0.48 -4.14 -7.14
C TRP A 104 -0.20 -3.52 -8.35
N CYS A 105 0.03 -2.22 -8.57
CA CYS A 105 -0.48 -1.55 -9.75
C CYS A 105 0.26 -2.02 -11.01
N LYS A 106 -0.50 -2.42 -12.01
CA LYS A 106 0.02 -2.73 -13.35
C LYS A 106 0.19 -1.46 -14.18
N ASN A 107 -0.76 -0.54 -14.06
CA ASN A 107 -0.85 0.70 -14.83
C ASN A 107 -1.59 1.81 -14.06
N SER A 108 -1.83 2.94 -14.72
CA SER A 108 -2.52 4.09 -14.11
C SER A 108 -4.00 3.79 -13.76
N GLU A 109 -4.66 2.88 -14.47
CA GLU A 109 -6.02 2.44 -14.13
C GLU A 109 -6.00 1.64 -12.82
N GLY A 110 -5.06 0.69 -12.69
CA GLY A 110 -4.84 -0.06 -11.46
C GLY A 110 -4.57 0.86 -10.27
N TYR A 111 -3.75 1.91 -10.45
CA TYR A 111 -3.52 2.89 -9.39
C TYR A 111 -4.81 3.63 -8.99
N ALA A 112 -5.62 4.04 -9.96
CA ALA A 112 -6.91 4.67 -9.68
C ALA A 112 -7.88 3.70 -8.97
N ASN A 113 -7.88 2.42 -9.34
CA ASN A 113 -8.68 1.38 -8.69
C ASN A 113 -8.19 1.10 -7.26
N MET A 114 -6.87 1.02 -7.03
CA MET A 114 -6.32 0.91 -5.67
C MET A 114 -6.70 2.11 -4.79
N CYS A 115 -6.71 3.33 -5.32
CA CYS A 115 -7.20 4.50 -4.59
C CYS A 115 -8.70 4.38 -4.25
N ARG A 116 -9.53 3.78 -5.12
CA ARG A 116 -10.95 3.53 -4.83
C ARG A 116 -11.13 2.46 -3.75
N LEU A 117 -10.36 1.37 -3.83
CA LEU A 117 -10.31 0.34 -2.79
C LEU A 117 -9.90 0.94 -1.44
N GLN A 118 -8.84 1.74 -1.44
CA GLN A 118 -8.33 2.43 -0.25
C GLN A 118 -9.38 3.37 0.36
N LYS A 119 -10.06 4.16 -0.47
CA LYS A 119 -11.15 5.02 -0.01
C LYS A 119 -12.27 4.22 0.63
N ALA A 120 -12.75 3.16 -0.02
CA ALA A 120 -13.84 2.33 0.48
C ALA A 120 -13.46 1.61 1.78
N SER A 121 -12.21 1.13 1.91
CA SER A 121 -11.73 0.47 3.12
C SER A 121 -11.79 1.37 4.36
N TYR A 122 -11.48 2.66 4.21
CA TYR A 122 -11.54 3.63 5.31
C TYR A 122 -12.95 4.16 5.59
N VAL A 123 -13.73 4.43 4.54
CA VAL A 123 -15.07 5.03 4.70
C VAL A 123 -16.10 4.01 5.15
N ASP A 124 -16.13 2.85 4.51
CA ASP A 124 -17.16 1.84 4.72
C ASP A 124 -16.64 0.67 5.58
N GLY A 125 -15.40 0.23 5.31
CA GLY A 125 -14.84 -1.03 5.82
C GLY A 125 -14.08 -0.92 7.14
N PHE A 126 -13.88 0.28 7.69
CA PHE A 126 -13.07 0.43 8.89
C PHE A 126 -13.70 -0.26 10.10
N TYR A 127 -13.01 -1.28 10.58
CA TYR A 127 -13.29 -1.97 11.85
C TYR A 127 -12.02 -2.63 12.35
N TYR A 128 -11.40 -2.07 13.40
CA TYR A 128 -10.02 -2.27 13.84
C TYR A 128 -8.98 -1.79 12.83
N VAL A 129 -9.14 -2.14 11.55
CA VAL A 129 -8.29 -1.78 10.40
C VAL A 129 -9.17 -1.43 9.19
N PRO A 130 -8.62 -0.74 8.17
CA PRO A 130 -9.36 -0.45 6.94
C PRO A 130 -9.48 -1.72 6.08
N ARG A 131 -10.69 -2.29 5.92
CA ARG A 131 -10.92 -3.55 5.23
C ARG A 131 -11.60 -3.36 3.88
N ILE A 132 -11.14 -4.10 2.89
CA ILE A 132 -11.85 -4.34 1.64
C ILE A 132 -12.58 -5.71 1.75
N ASP A 133 -13.43 -6.04 0.78
CA ASP A 133 -14.08 -7.35 0.67
C ASP A 133 -14.14 -7.80 -0.80
N LYS A 134 -14.66 -9.00 -1.03
CA LYS A 134 -14.77 -9.61 -2.35
C LYS A 134 -15.55 -8.74 -3.33
N GLU A 135 -16.65 -8.10 -2.89
CA GLU A 135 -17.44 -7.19 -3.73
C GLU A 135 -16.58 -6.03 -4.29
N LEU A 136 -15.72 -5.45 -3.45
CA LEU A 136 -14.82 -4.38 -3.89
C LEU A 136 -13.72 -4.89 -4.83
N VAL A 137 -13.17 -6.08 -4.56
CA VAL A 137 -12.17 -6.68 -5.46
C VAL A 137 -12.80 -7.00 -6.81
N GLU A 138 -13.99 -7.61 -6.86
CA GLU A 138 -14.74 -7.86 -8.09
C GLU A 138 -14.96 -6.59 -8.90
N LYS A 139 -15.21 -5.48 -8.23
CA LYS A 139 -15.50 -4.19 -8.87
C LYS A 139 -14.27 -3.45 -9.36
N TYR A 140 -13.11 -3.61 -8.70
CA TYR A 140 -11.95 -2.74 -8.90
C TYR A 140 -10.64 -3.49 -9.15
N HIS A 141 -10.67 -4.78 -9.53
CA HIS A 141 -9.45 -5.57 -9.76
C HIS A 141 -8.69 -5.19 -11.04
N GLU A 142 -9.34 -4.54 -12.01
CA GLU A 142 -8.73 -4.21 -13.29
C GLU A 142 -7.47 -3.35 -13.15
N GLY A 143 -6.41 -3.76 -13.86
CA GLY A 143 -5.11 -3.07 -13.84
C GLY A 143 -4.30 -3.30 -12.56
N ILE A 144 -4.70 -4.26 -11.72
CA ILE A 144 -4.02 -4.64 -10.48
C ILE A 144 -3.57 -6.10 -10.58
N MET A 145 -2.34 -6.37 -10.17
CA MET A 145 -1.81 -7.72 -9.96
C MET A 145 -1.98 -8.06 -8.49
N TRP A 146 -2.36 -9.31 -8.18
CA TRP A 146 -2.73 -9.75 -6.84
C TRP A 146 -1.99 -11.01 -6.42
N SER A 147 -1.80 -11.18 -5.11
CA SER A 147 -1.32 -12.43 -4.53
C SER A 147 -2.06 -12.78 -3.25
N ASP A 148 -1.88 -14.03 -2.81
CA ASP A 148 -2.48 -14.57 -1.59
C ASP A 148 -1.84 -14.06 -0.29
N ALA A 149 -0.86 -13.15 -0.38
CA ALA A 149 -0.10 -12.58 0.71
C ALA A 149 0.64 -13.62 1.60
N CYS A 150 0.95 -13.23 2.85
CA CYS A 150 1.72 -14.04 3.81
C CYS A 150 0.87 -15.12 4.52
N ILE A 151 1.39 -15.66 5.61
CA ILE A 151 0.67 -16.62 6.47
C ILE A 151 -0.66 -16.07 7.01
N GLY A 152 -0.80 -14.74 7.10
CA GLY A 152 -2.04 -14.04 7.44
C GLY A 152 -3.05 -13.93 6.30
N GLY A 153 -2.73 -14.43 5.10
CA GLY A 153 -3.61 -14.43 3.94
C GLY A 153 -4.81 -15.37 4.07
N THR A 154 -5.84 -15.14 3.27
CA THR A 154 -7.11 -15.89 3.32
C THR A 154 -6.90 -17.38 3.12
N ILE A 155 -6.09 -17.76 2.13
CA ILE A 155 -5.81 -19.16 1.78
C ILE A 155 -5.07 -19.86 2.93
N CYS A 156 -4.00 -19.27 3.44
CA CYS A 156 -3.21 -19.82 4.53
C CYS A 156 -4.03 -19.94 5.82
N THR A 157 -4.88 -18.96 6.13
CA THR A 157 -5.76 -18.97 7.30
C THR A 157 -6.68 -20.20 7.26
N HIS A 158 -7.28 -20.51 6.10
CA HIS A 158 -8.11 -21.70 5.96
C HIS A 158 -7.31 -23.02 6.02
N ILE A 159 -6.11 -23.08 5.43
CA ILE A 159 -5.22 -24.23 5.53
C ILE A 159 -4.88 -24.53 6.99
N MET A 160 -4.44 -23.51 7.74
CA MET A 160 -4.08 -23.67 9.16
C MET A 160 -5.26 -24.06 10.05
N ALA A 161 -6.47 -23.68 9.68
CA ALA A 161 -7.70 -24.11 10.34
C ALA A 161 -8.15 -25.52 9.94
N GLY A 162 -7.43 -26.22 9.03
CA GLY A 162 -7.81 -27.54 8.50
C GLY A 162 -8.96 -27.52 7.48
N ASN A 163 -9.36 -26.34 7.02
CA ASN A 163 -10.46 -26.13 6.08
C ASN A 163 -9.95 -26.13 4.62
N ILE A 164 -9.37 -27.24 4.19
CA ILE A 164 -8.67 -27.34 2.89
C ILE A 164 -9.61 -27.05 1.70
N ASP A 165 -10.85 -27.53 1.76
CA ASP A 165 -11.82 -27.28 0.68
C ASP A 165 -12.12 -25.77 0.54
N LYS A 166 -12.29 -25.06 1.65
CA LYS A 166 -12.47 -23.60 1.63
C LYS A 166 -11.24 -22.87 1.13
N ALA A 167 -10.05 -23.29 1.54
CA ALA A 167 -8.81 -22.73 1.05
C ALA A 167 -8.69 -22.88 -0.48
N TYR A 168 -9.11 -24.04 -1.02
CA TYR A 168 -9.12 -24.28 -2.45
C TYR A 168 -10.21 -23.45 -3.17
N GLU A 169 -11.38 -23.27 -2.55
CA GLU A 169 -12.43 -22.36 -3.06
C GLU A 169 -11.93 -20.92 -3.16
N GLU A 170 -11.20 -20.42 -2.14
CA GLU A 170 -10.56 -19.10 -2.17
C GLU A 170 -9.52 -18.98 -3.29
N PHE A 171 -8.62 -19.96 -3.40
CA PHE A 171 -7.63 -20.00 -4.48
C PHE A 171 -8.32 -19.94 -5.86
N MET A 172 -9.36 -20.73 -6.07
CA MET A 172 -10.09 -20.76 -7.34
C MET A 172 -10.89 -19.47 -7.58
N TRP A 173 -11.39 -18.81 -6.53
CA TRP A 173 -12.07 -17.53 -6.66
C TRP A 173 -11.09 -16.46 -7.18
N TYR A 174 -9.90 -16.36 -6.59
CA TYR A 174 -8.88 -15.42 -7.07
C TYR A 174 -8.46 -15.74 -8.51
N LEU A 175 -8.16 -17.01 -8.80
CA LEU A 175 -7.73 -17.42 -10.14
C LEU A 175 -8.80 -17.14 -11.21
N ASN A 176 -10.05 -17.41 -10.93
CA ASN A 176 -11.15 -17.20 -11.88
C ASN A 176 -11.45 -15.71 -12.12
N LEU A 177 -11.30 -14.87 -11.10
CA LEU A 177 -11.56 -13.44 -11.20
C LEU A 177 -10.39 -12.70 -11.85
N ILE A 178 -9.18 -13.01 -11.43
CA ILE A 178 -7.96 -12.20 -11.74
C ILE A 178 -7.19 -12.80 -12.92
N GLY A 179 -7.23 -14.12 -13.10
CA GLY A 179 -6.55 -14.81 -14.20
C GLY A 179 -5.03 -14.69 -14.12
N ASP A 180 -4.41 -14.29 -15.22
CA ASP A 180 -2.95 -14.21 -15.40
C ASP A 180 -2.24 -13.18 -14.49
N ASP A 181 -2.98 -12.32 -13.81
CA ASP A 181 -2.48 -11.33 -12.87
C ASP A 181 -2.58 -11.80 -11.40
N PHE A 182 -2.88 -13.09 -11.16
CA PHE A 182 -2.85 -13.74 -9.86
C PHE A 182 -1.55 -14.51 -9.65
N TYR A 183 -0.96 -14.38 -8.46
CA TYR A 183 0.31 -14.98 -8.05
C TYR A 183 0.18 -15.65 -6.69
N ILE A 184 1.01 -16.67 -6.42
CA ILE A 184 1.17 -17.28 -5.12
C ILE A 184 2.48 -16.79 -4.51
N GLU A 185 2.43 -16.29 -3.28
CA GLU A 185 3.61 -15.93 -2.51
C GLU A 185 4.19 -17.13 -1.78
N TRP A 186 5.50 -17.30 -1.90
CA TRP A 186 6.28 -18.28 -1.14
C TRP A 186 7.07 -17.54 -0.06
N HIS A 187 6.72 -17.80 1.18
CA HIS A 187 7.42 -17.26 2.34
C HIS A 187 8.29 -18.32 3.01
N ASN A 188 9.37 -17.92 3.64
CA ASN A 188 10.22 -18.80 4.46
C ASN A 188 10.80 -18.04 5.65
N HIS A 189 10.00 -17.93 6.70
CA HIS A 189 10.36 -17.33 7.98
C HIS A 189 10.71 -18.37 9.06
N ASN A 190 11.04 -19.60 8.67
CA ASN A 190 11.25 -20.73 9.60
C ASN A 190 10.03 -20.99 10.50
N ILE A 191 8.83 -20.83 9.98
CA ILE A 191 7.56 -21.09 10.66
C ILE A 191 7.00 -22.43 10.12
N PRO A 192 6.83 -23.48 10.95
CA PRO A 192 6.35 -24.78 10.46
C PRO A 192 4.99 -24.74 9.74
N ALA A 193 4.13 -23.79 10.09
CA ALA A 193 2.85 -23.61 9.41
C ALA A 193 3.00 -23.06 7.98
N GLU A 194 4.07 -22.28 7.70
CA GLU A 194 4.38 -21.85 6.32
C GLU A 194 4.75 -23.00 5.42
N ASP A 195 5.52 -23.97 5.92
CA ASP A 195 5.92 -25.16 5.15
C ASP A 195 4.70 -25.93 4.65
N GLU A 196 3.69 -26.12 5.50
CA GLU A 196 2.46 -26.81 5.13
C GLU A 196 1.61 -25.97 4.15
N CYS A 197 1.48 -24.65 4.39
CA CYS A 197 0.81 -23.75 3.47
C CYS A 197 1.50 -23.74 2.10
N ASN A 198 2.80 -23.62 2.06
CA ASN A 198 3.62 -23.62 0.85
C ASN A 198 3.48 -24.93 0.07
N ARG A 199 3.50 -26.07 0.75
CA ARG A 199 3.32 -27.37 0.12
C ARG A 199 1.97 -27.49 -0.59
N ILE A 200 0.88 -27.11 0.09
CA ILE A 200 -0.48 -27.18 -0.44
C ILE A 200 -0.68 -26.17 -1.59
N LYS A 201 -0.28 -24.93 -1.38
CA LYS A 201 -0.38 -23.86 -2.39
C LYS A 201 0.40 -24.20 -3.65
N LYS A 202 1.60 -24.79 -3.50
CA LYS A 202 2.42 -25.23 -4.63
C LYS A 202 1.72 -26.29 -5.47
N GLU A 203 1.08 -27.29 -4.84
CA GLU A 203 0.34 -28.33 -5.55
C GLU A 203 -0.78 -27.72 -6.43
N TRP A 204 -1.50 -26.73 -5.91
CA TRP A 204 -2.53 -26.05 -6.68
C TRP A 204 -1.96 -25.11 -7.76
N ALA A 205 -0.91 -24.39 -7.44
CA ALA A 205 -0.22 -23.53 -8.40
C ALA A 205 0.33 -24.32 -9.59
N ASP A 206 0.99 -25.46 -9.35
CA ASP A 206 1.50 -26.35 -10.39
C ASP A 206 0.35 -26.93 -11.25
N LYS A 207 -0.76 -27.32 -10.62
CA LYS A 207 -1.93 -27.88 -11.30
C LYS A 207 -2.60 -26.88 -12.24
N HIS A 208 -2.64 -25.61 -11.87
CA HIS A 208 -3.36 -24.56 -12.59
C HIS A 208 -2.46 -23.60 -13.38
N GLY A 209 -1.15 -23.77 -13.29
CA GLY A 209 -0.18 -22.91 -13.98
C GLY A 209 -0.07 -21.50 -13.40
N VAL A 210 -0.36 -21.33 -12.09
CA VAL A 210 -0.23 -20.05 -11.39
C VAL A 210 1.23 -19.83 -11.02
N PRO A 211 1.87 -18.71 -11.36
CA PRO A 211 3.25 -18.44 -10.99
C PRO A 211 3.42 -18.28 -9.47
N ILE A 212 4.48 -18.92 -8.93
CA ILE A 212 4.91 -18.73 -7.55
C ILE A 212 6.04 -17.71 -7.53
N ILE A 213 5.97 -16.71 -6.66
CA ILE A 213 6.99 -15.69 -6.42
C ILE A 213 7.54 -15.80 -5.00
N ALA A 214 8.84 -15.58 -4.81
CA ALA A 214 9.42 -15.46 -3.48
C ALA A 214 9.11 -14.08 -2.90
N CYS A 215 8.69 -14.05 -1.63
CA CYS A 215 8.45 -12.81 -0.89
C CYS A 215 9.08 -12.90 0.50
N THR A 216 9.71 -11.80 0.94
CA THR A 216 10.43 -11.75 2.22
C THR A 216 9.59 -11.14 3.34
N ASP A 217 8.48 -10.49 3.01
CA ASP A 217 7.65 -9.76 3.99
C ASP A 217 8.51 -8.85 4.89
N ALA A 218 9.42 -8.12 4.22
CA ALA A 218 10.46 -7.38 4.92
C ALA A 218 9.88 -6.17 5.66
N HIS A 219 10.16 -6.10 6.97
CA HIS A 219 9.70 -5.02 7.85
C HIS A 219 10.84 -4.11 8.33
N PHE A 220 12.08 -4.54 8.22
CA PHE A 220 13.27 -3.77 8.59
C PHE A 220 14.44 -4.01 7.62
N ALA A 221 15.41 -3.10 7.65
CA ALA A 221 16.46 -3.09 6.63
C ALA A 221 17.55 -4.12 6.87
N ASN A 222 18.03 -4.28 8.10
CA ASN A 222 19.14 -5.14 8.44
C ASN A 222 18.74 -6.13 9.52
N ARG A 223 19.39 -7.28 9.55
CA ARG A 223 19.12 -8.35 10.54
C ARG A 223 19.21 -7.86 11.99
N GLU A 224 20.14 -6.93 12.26
CA GLU A 224 20.35 -6.35 13.58
C GLU A 224 19.20 -5.45 14.05
N ASP A 225 18.36 -5.00 13.15
CA ASP A 225 17.21 -4.14 13.44
C ASP A 225 16.05 -4.91 14.11
N ALA A 226 16.11 -6.24 14.17
CA ALA A 226 15.08 -7.10 14.77
C ALA A 226 14.74 -6.71 16.22
N GLU A 227 15.73 -6.31 17.03
CA GLU A 227 15.50 -5.84 18.40
C GLU A 227 14.75 -4.52 18.45
N SER A 228 15.09 -3.57 17.56
CA SER A 228 14.36 -2.30 17.43
C SER A 228 12.93 -2.52 16.93
N HIS A 229 12.75 -3.46 16.00
CA HIS A 229 11.44 -3.87 15.50
C HIS A 229 10.57 -4.47 16.62
N LYS A 230 11.14 -5.31 17.50
CA LYS A 230 10.43 -5.83 18.67
C LYS A 230 9.92 -4.72 19.58
N VAL A 231 10.72 -3.65 19.79
CA VAL A 231 10.28 -2.48 20.58
C VAL A 231 9.09 -1.80 19.91
N LEU A 232 9.12 -1.63 18.59
CA LEU A 232 8.02 -1.06 17.83
C LEU A 232 6.73 -1.89 17.98
N LEU A 233 6.85 -3.22 17.87
CA LEU A 233 5.72 -4.14 18.08
C LEU A 233 5.18 -4.08 19.52
N CYS A 234 6.04 -3.90 20.53
CA CYS A 234 5.58 -3.67 21.90
C CYS A 234 4.69 -2.43 22.00
N MET A 235 5.02 -1.35 21.30
CA MET A 235 4.18 -0.14 21.25
C MET A 235 2.83 -0.43 20.56
N GLN A 236 2.85 -1.17 19.44
CA GLN A 236 1.65 -1.55 18.69
C GLN A 236 0.67 -2.38 19.52
N TYR A 237 1.19 -3.38 20.23
CA TYR A 237 0.36 -4.34 20.98
C TYR A 237 0.14 -3.95 22.43
N GLY A 238 0.64 -2.80 22.87
CA GLY A 238 0.56 -2.37 24.28
C GLY A 238 1.27 -3.34 25.21
N ASN A 239 2.39 -3.91 24.79
CA ASN A 239 3.14 -4.94 25.52
C ASN A 239 4.46 -4.39 26.07
N TRP A 240 5.08 -5.14 26.96
CA TRP A 240 6.36 -4.80 27.56
C TRP A 240 7.48 -5.57 26.86
N TYR A 241 8.60 -4.91 26.62
CA TYR A 241 9.77 -5.52 25.98
C TYR A 241 10.29 -6.76 26.73
N ASP A 242 10.27 -6.72 28.08
CA ASP A 242 10.72 -7.82 28.95
C ASP A 242 9.67 -8.92 29.15
N ASN A 243 8.50 -8.84 28.54
CA ASN A 243 7.50 -9.89 28.63
C ASN A 243 7.97 -11.16 27.89
N PRO A 244 8.27 -12.27 28.62
CA PRO A 244 8.78 -13.47 27.96
C PRO A 244 7.75 -14.18 27.06
N ALA A 245 6.46 -13.83 27.22
CA ALA A 245 5.38 -14.33 26.37
C ALA A 245 5.24 -13.53 25.05
N PHE A 246 5.98 -12.43 24.89
CA PHE A 246 5.96 -11.60 23.69
C PHE A 246 7.32 -11.66 22.99
N GLY A 247 7.44 -12.50 21.98
CA GLY A 247 8.67 -12.71 21.22
C GLY A 247 8.85 -11.78 20.00
N GLY A 248 7.87 -10.93 19.70
CA GLY A 248 7.83 -10.24 18.41
C GLY A 248 7.13 -11.06 17.33
N PHE A 249 7.53 -10.92 16.06
CA PHE A 249 7.07 -11.78 15.00
C PHE A 249 7.58 -13.22 15.20
N PRO A 250 6.77 -14.24 14.83
CA PRO A 250 7.22 -15.62 14.86
C PRO A 250 8.28 -15.86 13.78
N GLY A 251 9.22 -16.79 14.06
CA GLY A 251 10.27 -17.12 13.10
C GLY A 251 11.34 -16.02 12.95
N ASP A 252 11.88 -15.89 11.73
CA ASP A 252 12.91 -14.91 11.37
C ASP A 252 12.83 -14.57 9.86
N GLY A 253 13.68 -13.65 9.37
CA GLY A 253 13.77 -13.41 7.93
C GLY A 253 13.03 -12.16 7.43
N TYR A 254 12.56 -11.29 8.31
CA TYR A 254 11.80 -10.09 7.98
C TYR A 254 12.67 -8.87 7.62
N TRP A 255 13.89 -9.10 7.10
CA TRP A 255 14.79 -8.02 6.68
C TRP A 255 15.07 -8.07 5.18
N LEU A 256 15.65 -7.00 4.64
CA LEU A 256 16.10 -6.93 3.25
C LEU A 256 17.36 -7.82 3.07
N MET A 257 17.15 -9.11 2.85
CA MET A 257 18.19 -10.17 2.81
C MET A 257 19.27 -9.89 1.76
N SER A 258 20.47 -10.44 1.93
CA SER A 258 21.50 -10.52 0.90
C SER A 258 21.13 -11.54 -0.19
N GLU A 259 21.86 -11.57 -1.30
CA GLU A 259 21.66 -12.57 -2.35
C GLU A 259 21.95 -13.97 -1.82
N GLU A 260 23.00 -14.13 -1.02
CA GLU A 260 23.38 -15.40 -0.40
C GLU A 260 22.26 -15.91 0.52
N GLU A 261 21.73 -15.07 1.40
CA GLU A 261 20.63 -15.43 2.30
C GLU A 261 19.36 -15.83 1.54
N LEU A 262 19.05 -15.13 0.43
CA LEU A 262 17.90 -15.49 -0.41
C LEU A 262 18.08 -16.85 -1.08
N LEU A 263 19.26 -17.14 -1.62
CA LEU A 263 19.56 -18.41 -2.27
C LEU A 263 19.58 -19.60 -1.30
N GLU A 264 19.86 -19.36 -0.02
CA GLU A 264 19.77 -20.37 1.02
C GLU A 264 18.30 -20.70 1.41
N ARG A 265 17.38 -19.73 1.26
CA ARG A 265 15.99 -19.86 1.74
C ARG A 265 14.98 -20.14 0.65
N TYR A 266 15.21 -19.65 -0.56
CA TYR A 266 14.20 -19.66 -1.62
C TYR A 266 14.68 -20.40 -2.87
N PRO A 267 13.78 -21.13 -3.55
CA PRO A 267 14.07 -21.65 -4.89
C PRO A 267 14.39 -20.51 -5.87
N VAL A 268 15.46 -20.66 -6.65
CA VAL A 268 15.90 -19.64 -7.64
C VAL A 268 14.81 -19.29 -8.63
N GLU A 269 13.97 -20.25 -9.01
CA GLU A 269 12.83 -20.04 -9.89
C GLU A 269 11.86 -19.01 -9.31
N TYR A 270 11.48 -19.12 -8.02
CA TYR A 270 10.52 -18.22 -7.37
C TYR A 270 11.10 -16.83 -7.16
N LEU A 271 12.41 -16.74 -6.90
CA LEU A 271 13.12 -15.45 -6.88
C LEU A 271 13.07 -14.77 -8.25
N ASN A 272 13.40 -15.49 -9.32
CA ASN A 272 13.37 -14.95 -10.67
C ASN A 272 11.96 -14.63 -11.16
N ASN A 273 10.94 -15.34 -10.70
CA ASN A 273 9.53 -15.07 -11.06
C ASN A 273 9.04 -13.69 -10.59
N THR A 274 9.69 -13.04 -9.63
CA THR A 274 9.36 -11.65 -9.25
C THR A 274 9.49 -10.70 -10.42
N GLN A 275 10.33 -11.01 -11.41
CA GLN A 275 10.47 -10.24 -12.62
C GLN A 275 9.19 -10.19 -13.47
N LEU A 276 8.31 -11.20 -13.38
CA LEU A 276 7.02 -11.20 -14.07
C LEU A 276 6.15 -10.00 -13.68
N ILE A 277 6.14 -9.64 -12.38
CA ILE A 277 5.42 -8.48 -11.87
C ILE A 277 6.12 -7.19 -12.30
N VAL A 278 7.45 -7.14 -12.20
CA VAL A 278 8.25 -5.99 -12.64
C VAL A 278 8.01 -5.69 -14.12
N ASP A 279 7.98 -6.71 -14.97
CA ASP A 279 7.79 -6.55 -16.42
C ASP A 279 6.37 -6.12 -16.79
N LYS A 280 5.36 -6.64 -16.09
CA LYS A 280 3.95 -6.26 -16.29
C LYS A 280 3.62 -4.85 -15.79
N CYS A 281 4.35 -4.36 -14.79
CA CYS A 281 4.13 -3.01 -14.28
C CYS A 281 4.64 -1.96 -15.27
N GLU A 282 3.77 -1.04 -15.67
CA GLU A 282 4.17 0.15 -16.43
C GLU A 282 5.00 1.08 -15.53
N GLY A 283 6.11 1.59 -16.02
CA GLY A 283 6.89 2.57 -15.27
C GLY A 283 6.16 3.91 -15.14
N ASN A 284 6.52 4.71 -14.12
CA ASN A 284 6.02 6.08 -13.94
C ASN A 284 4.48 6.19 -13.85
N ILE A 285 3.87 5.29 -13.09
CA ILE A 285 2.41 5.24 -12.85
C ILE A 285 1.94 6.49 -12.10
N ILE A 286 2.66 6.88 -11.03
CA ILE A 286 2.38 8.10 -10.27
C ILE A 286 3.12 9.26 -10.94
N LYS A 287 2.35 10.17 -11.53
CA LYS A 287 2.88 11.33 -12.27
C LYS A 287 2.84 12.57 -11.39
N PHE A 288 3.93 13.31 -11.38
CA PHE A 288 4.01 14.61 -10.74
C PHE A 288 3.84 15.70 -11.81
N GLY A 289 2.96 16.64 -11.56
CA GLY A 289 2.68 17.77 -12.41
C GLY A 289 2.68 19.08 -11.62
N ASP A 290 2.17 20.14 -12.25
CA ASP A 290 1.97 21.41 -11.57
C ASP A 290 0.96 21.27 -10.44
N THR A 291 1.10 22.11 -9.41
CA THR A 291 0.14 22.16 -8.30
C THR A 291 -1.24 22.56 -8.83
N ILE A 292 -2.22 21.69 -8.63
CA ILE A 292 -3.62 21.99 -8.95
C ILE A 292 -4.28 22.50 -7.67
N PRO A 293 -4.57 23.80 -7.56
CA PRO A 293 -5.27 24.29 -6.38
C PRO A 293 -6.66 23.67 -6.27
N PRO A 294 -7.14 23.34 -5.07
CA PRO A 294 -8.47 22.80 -4.89
C PRO A 294 -9.50 23.83 -5.37
N ARG A 295 -10.44 23.38 -6.21
CA ARG A 295 -11.60 24.19 -6.60
C ARG A 295 -12.73 23.87 -5.62
N PHE A 296 -13.22 24.90 -4.96
CA PHE A 296 -14.42 24.81 -4.16
C PHE A 296 -15.58 25.37 -4.99
N ASN A 297 -16.53 24.55 -5.33
CA ASN A 297 -17.76 24.99 -5.96
C ASN A 297 -18.63 25.63 -4.88
N VAL A 298 -18.67 26.95 -4.86
CA VAL A 298 -19.49 27.68 -3.91
C VAL A 298 -20.96 27.42 -4.26
N PRO A 299 -21.77 26.89 -3.33
CA PRO A 299 -23.19 26.64 -3.59
C PRO A 299 -23.93 27.93 -4.02
N GLN A 300 -24.81 27.85 -5.01
CA GLN A 300 -25.51 29.01 -5.57
C GLN A 300 -26.25 29.82 -4.48
N TRP A 301 -26.87 29.14 -3.52
CA TRP A 301 -27.53 29.80 -2.38
C TRP A 301 -26.60 30.74 -1.59
N PHE A 302 -25.30 30.35 -1.42
CA PHE A 302 -24.33 31.18 -0.72
C PHE A 302 -23.94 32.41 -1.56
N ILE A 303 -23.79 32.21 -2.88
CA ILE A 303 -23.51 33.31 -3.82
C ILE A 303 -24.66 34.31 -3.79
N ASP A 304 -25.92 33.83 -3.81
CA ASP A 304 -27.12 34.63 -3.75
C ASP A 304 -27.24 35.41 -2.43
N GLU A 305 -26.92 34.76 -1.32
CA GLU A 305 -26.92 35.40 0.01
C GLU A 305 -25.87 36.50 0.09
N VAL A 306 -24.61 36.20 -0.36
CA VAL A 306 -23.54 37.21 -0.39
C VAL A 306 -23.90 38.38 -1.30
N ASN A 307 -24.50 38.13 -2.46
CA ASN A 307 -24.92 39.18 -3.39
C ASN A 307 -26.10 40.01 -2.85
N SER A 308 -27.04 39.39 -2.09
CA SER A 308 -28.21 40.08 -1.52
C SER A 308 -27.88 40.91 -0.28
N THR A 309 -26.86 40.52 0.48
CA THR A 309 -26.49 41.20 1.74
C THR A 309 -25.48 42.33 1.57
N ARG A 310 -24.90 42.51 0.36
CA ARG A 310 -23.82 43.48 0.09
C ARG A 310 -24.27 44.58 -0.88
N THR A 311 -25.07 45.48 -0.42
CA THR A 311 -25.39 46.71 -1.19
C THR A 311 -24.40 47.86 -0.94
N ASP A 312 -23.48 47.77 0.02
CA ASP A 312 -22.74 48.93 0.53
C ASP A 312 -21.24 48.78 0.78
N VAL A 313 -20.61 47.62 0.45
CA VAL A 313 -19.18 47.44 0.65
C VAL A 313 -18.42 47.38 -0.66
N GLN A 314 -17.63 48.41 -0.96
CA GLN A 314 -16.64 48.41 -2.05
C GLN A 314 -15.63 47.30 -1.88
N GLY A 315 -15.90 46.16 -2.49
CA GLY A 315 -14.90 45.34 -3.15
C GLY A 315 -13.85 44.56 -2.35
N ARG A 316 -13.88 44.47 -1.03
CA ARG A 316 -12.95 43.56 -0.28
C ARG A 316 -13.75 42.64 0.64
N ILE A 317 -13.67 41.33 0.36
CA ILE A 317 -13.97 40.30 1.37
C ILE A 317 -12.72 40.17 2.22
N GLU A 318 -12.73 40.75 3.41
CA GLU A 318 -11.71 40.39 4.39
C GLU A 318 -12.02 38.93 4.86
N PRO A 319 -11.04 38.02 4.81
CA PRO A 319 -11.23 36.70 5.40
C PRO A 319 -11.54 36.85 6.89
N PRO A 320 -12.33 35.92 7.48
CA PRO A 320 -12.66 35.95 8.92
C PRO A 320 -11.37 36.01 9.73
N LYS A 321 -11.28 36.95 10.69
CA LYS A 321 -10.15 37.05 11.61
C LYS A 321 -10.04 35.74 12.38
N GLY A 322 -8.93 35.02 12.18
CA GLY A 322 -8.64 33.77 12.91
C GLY A 322 -8.08 32.62 12.08
N PHE A 323 -8.08 32.70 10.77
CA PHE A 323 -7.27 31.80 9.96
C PHE A 323 -5.88 32.40 9.79
N GLY A 324 -4.93 31.89 10.56
CA GLY A 324 -3.53 32.34 10.57
C GLY A 324 -2.83 32.02 9.25
N VAL A 325 -3.04 32.88 8.26
CA VAL A 325 -2.19 32.99 7.08
C VAL A 325 -1.31 34.20 7.35
N ASN A 326 -0.01 34.00 7.40
CA ASN A 326 0.95 35.12 7.44
C ASN A 326 0.71 36.00 6.22
N ASP A 327 0.22 37.20 6.43
CA ASP A 327 -0.19 38.19 5.41
C ASP A 327 0.94 38.65 4.46
N GLU A 328 2.18 38.21 4.67
CA GLU A 328 3.34 38.70 3.93
C GLU A 328 3.69 37.95 2.64
N LYS A 329 2.95 36.89 2.25
CA LYS A 329 3.31 36.05 1.07
C LYS A 329 2.17 35.51 0.23
N LEU A 330 0.98 36.05 0.30
CA LEU A 330 -0.04 35.74 -0.71
C LEU A 330 0.24 36.62 -1.94
N PRO A 331 0.38 36.04 -3.16
CA PRO A 331 0.34 36.84 -4.36
C PRO A 331 -0.98 37.60 -4.37
N ASP A 332 -0.97 38.85 -4.84
CA ASP A 332 -2.17 39.66 -4.99
C ASP A 332 -3.25 38.87 -5.73
N TYR A 333 -4.15 38.27 -4.96
CA TYR A 333 -5.30 37.59 -5.50
C TYR A 333 -6.29 38.67 -5.94
N ASP A 334 -6.25 39.03 -7.21
CA ASP A 334 -7.23 39.94 -7.78
C ASP A 334 -8.57 39.20 -7.89
N ILE A 335 -9.39 39.35 -6.85
CA ILE A 335 -10.74 38.79 -6.81
C ILE A 335 -11.62 39.29 -7.96
N ASN A 336 -11.22 40.39 -8.62
CA ASN A 336 -11.98 40.96 -9.73
C ASN A 336 -11.91 40.10 -11.01
N GLN A 337 -10.88 39.24 -11.14
CA GLN A 337 -10.83 38.26 -12.25
C GLN A 337 -12.00 37.25 -12.22
N TRP A 338 -12.66 37.10 -11.08
CA TRP A 338 -13.78 36.18 -10.85
C TRP A 338 -15.15 36.88 -10.84
N ARG A 339 -15.19 38.20 -11.12
CA ARG A 339 -16.42 38.97 -11.17
C ARG A 339 -16.84 39.29 -12.61
N ASN A 340 -18.14 39.31 -12.81
CA ASN A 340 -18.75 39.89 -13.99
C ASN A 340 -18.67 41.43 -13.92
N PRO A 341 -18.83 42.14 -15.07
CA PRO A 341 -18.87 43.61 -15.09
C PRO A 341 -19.94 44.25 -14.20
N ASP A 342 -21.02 43.52 -13.91
CA ASP A 342 -22.11 43.91 -13.01
C ASP A 342 -21.85 43.70 -11.53
N GLY A 343 -20.66 43.18 -11.19
CA GLY A 343 -20.23 42.90 -9.80
C GLY A 343 -20.62 41.53 -9.25
N THR A 344 -21.39 40.71 -9.99
CA THR A 344 -21.70 39.33 -9.64
C THR A 344 -20.50 38.41 -9.89
N TYR A 345 -20.46 37.22 -9.26
CA TYR A 345 -19.41 36.23 -9.51
C TYR A 345 -19.67 35.44 -10.80
N LYS A 346 -18.61 35.18 -11.56
CA LYS A 346 -18.69 34.32 -12.74
C LYS A 346 -19.15 32.94 -12.36
N GLU A 347 -20.14 32.40 -13.04
CA GLU A 347 -20.47 30.98 -12.99
C GLU A 347 -19.33 30.18 -13.65
N ASP A 348 -19.00 29.01 -13.07
CA ASP A 348 -17.93 28.16 -13.56
C ASP A 348 -18.07 27.80 -15.05
N GLN A 349 -17.01 28.02 -15.81
CA GLN A 349 -16.76 27.32 -17.07
C GLN A 349 -15.89 26.08 -16.84
#